data_49208f38f6e56ed670fabe652d9f4e89
#
_entry.id   49208f38f6e56ed670fabe652d9f4e89
#
_cell.length_a   1.000
_cell.length_b   1.000
_cell.length_c   1.000
_cell.angle_alpha   90.00
_cell.angle_beta   90.00
_cell.angle_gamma   90.00
#
_symmetry.space_group_name_H-M   'P 1'
#
loop_
_entity.id
_entity.type
_entity.pdbx_description
1 polymer ?
#
loop_
_entity_poly.entity_id
_entity_poly.type
_entity_poly.pdbx_seq_one_letter_code
_entity_poly.pdbx_strand_id
1 'polypeptide(L)'
;MRYISYLFIILAGLWGGIFPARADDALESEKIYFFTYDGCPYRRQADEYITKNHPALAMEKIDIYKPGGMYLFKKCAEKFKLGRNIGTPLFCMGDDYIMGWSDENQKRFDELSTNFQK
;
A
#
# COMPACT_ATOMS: atom_id res chain seq x y z
N MET A 1 33.39 22.93 33.97
CA MET A 1 32.27 23.05 33.99
C MET A 1 31.66 23.20 32.73
N ARG A 2 32.06 23.79 31.84
CA ARG A 2 31.48 23.88 30.73
C ARG A 2 31.43 22.67 29.99
N TYR A 3 32.22 21.79 30.02
CA TYR A 3 32.20 20.60 29.28
C TYR A 3 31.01 19.82 29.50
N ILE A 4 30.43 19.88 30.51
CA ILE A 4 29.31 19.11 30.82
C ILE A 4 28.23 19.29 29.82
N SER A 5 28.10 20.43 29.33
CA SER A 5 27.05 20.71 28.44
C SER A 5 27.13 19.93 27.19
N TYR A 6 28.30 19.72 26.72
CA TYR A 6 28.37 19.06 25.52
C TYR A 6 27.86 17.68 25.61
N LEU A 7 28.03 17.05 26.61
CA LEU A 7 27.64 15.73 26.74
C LEU A 7 26.17 15.54 26.51
N PHE A 8 25.43 16.38 27.07
CA PHE A 8 24.03 16.24 26.92
C PHE A 8 23.63 16.38 25.51
N ILE A 9 24.15 17.27 24.84
CA ILE A 9 23.79 17.49 23.50
C ILE A 9 24.02 16.29 22.65
N ILE A 10 25.07 15.63 22.86
CA ILE A 10 25.36 14.48 22.10
C ILE A 10 24.34 13.41 22.29
N LEU A 11 23.98 13.19 23.50
CA LEU A 11 23.03 12.20 23.77
C LEU A 11 21.75 12.47 23.07
N ALA A 12 21.31 13.62 23.13
CA ALA A 12 20.07 13.95 22.52
C ALA A 12 20.11 13.64 21.05
N GLY A 13 21.19 13.94 20.45
CA GLY A 13 21.27 13.69 19.07
C GLY A 13 21.15 12.24 18.71
N LEU A 14 21.71 11.42 19.53
CA LEU A 14 21.66 10.06 19.21
C LEU A 14 20.32 9.56 19.23
N TRP A 15 19.52 9.93 20.18
CA TRP A 15 18.31 9.43 20.26
C TRP A 15 17.52 9.66 19.16
N GLY A 16 17.39 10.78 18.75
CA GLY A 16 16.50 11.07 17.80
C GLY A 16 16.58 10.34 16.54
N GLY A 17 17.61 9.83 16.24
CA GLY A 17 17.71 9.27 14.97
C GLY A 17 17.19 7.97 14.78
N ILE A 18 16.78 7.38 15.74
CA ILE A 18 16.49 6.16 15.59
C ILE A 18 15.23 5.76 15.25
N PHE A 19 14.40 6.00 15.57
CA PHE A 19 13.33 5.40 15.42
C PHE A 19 12.55 5.36 14.45
N PRO A 20 12.21 5.91 14.16
CA PRO A 20 11.26 5.97 13.40
C PRO A 20 11.04 4.96 12.53
N ALA A 21 11.03 4.84 11.96
CA ALA A 21 11.00 4.06 11.13
C ALA A 21 10.25 3.09 10.94
N ARG A 22 10.22 2.51 10.76
CA ARG A 22 9.89 1.49 10.49
C ARG A 22 8.71 1.08 10.19
N ALA A 23 8.20 0.94 10.70
CA ALA A 23 7.07 0.35 10.71
C ALA A 23 6.27 0.73 9.64
N ASP A 24 5.97 1.72 9.55
CA ASP A 24 5.13 2.10 8.75
C ASP A 24 5.42 1.98 7.45
N ASP A 25 6.41 1.80 7.19
CA ASP A 25 6.71 1.71 5.94
C ASP A 25 6.02 0.66 5.27
N ALA A 26 5.27 -0.06 5.78
CA ALA A 26 4.62 -1.10 5.08
C ALA A 26 3.81 -0.55 3.92
N LEU A 27 2.88 0.32 4.17
CA LEU A 27 2.03 0.85 3.10
C LEU A 27 2.08 2.36 3.09
N GLU A 28 2.20 2.92 1.90
CA GLU A 28 2.21 4.36 1.77
C GLU A 28 0.86 4.83 1.27
N SER A 29 0.30 5.82 1.91
CA SER A 29 -1.04 6.26 1.60
C SER A 29 -1.17 6.95 0.24
N GLU A 30 -0.05 7.32 -0.35
CA GLU A 30 -0.09 7.97 -1.63
C GLU A 30 0.02 7.01 -2.77
N LYS A 31 0.15 5.73 -2.50
CA LYS A 31 0.31 4.74 -3.55
C LYS A 31 -0.89 3.83 -3.64
N ILE A 32 -1.10 3.29 -4.82
CA ILE A 32 -2.10 2.26 -5.03
C ILE A 32 -1.38 0.94 -5.09
N TYR A 33 -1.77 0.01 -4.23
CA TYR A 33 -1.20 -1.33 -4.25
C TYR A 33 -2.21 -2.29 -4.84
N PHE A 34 -1.78 -3.02 -5.87
CA PHE A 34 -2.64 -3.96 -6.57
C PHE A 34 -2.12 -5.35 -6.24
N PHE A 35 -2.77 -6.05 -5.34
CA PHE A 35 -2.35 -7.36 -4.90
C PHE A 35 -3.06 -8.43 -5.70
N THR A 36 -2.30 -9.34 -6.27
CA THR A 36 -2.86 -10.39 -7.09
C THR A 36 -1.87 -11.55 -7.14
N TYR A 37 -2.11 -12.53 -7.99
CA TYR A 37 -1.17 -13.61 -8.26
C TYR A 37 -1.45 -14.12 -9.67
N ASP A 38 -0.54 -14.91 -10.23
CA ASP A 38 -0.64 -15.26 -11.62
C ASP A 38 -1.90 -16.01 -12.00
N GLY A 39 -2.43 -16.82 -11.13
CA GLY A 39 -3.65 -17.57 -11.44
C GLY A 39 -4.95 -16.89 -11.08
N CYS A 40 -4.90 -15.65 -10.68
CA CYS A 40 -6.12 -14.98 -10.25
C CYS A 40 -7.03 -14.74 -11.44
N PRO A 41 -8.25 -15.24 -11.41
CA PRO A 41 -9.13 -15.16 -12.57
C PRO A 41 -9.53 -13.74 -12.98
N TYR A 42 -9.61 -12.85 -12.03
CA TYR A 42 -10.03 -11.49 -12.35
C TYR A 42 -8.86 -10.54 -12.56
N ARG A 43 -7.65 -11.03 -12.41
CA ARG A 43 -6.48 -10.17 -12.56
C ARG A 43 -6.39 -9.58 -13.94
N ARG A 44 -6.61 -10.40 -14.95
CA ARG A 44 -6.48 -9.94 -16.31
C ARG A 44 -7.51 -8.87 -16.64
N GLN A 45 -8.74 -9.07 -16.23
CA GLN A 45 -9.78 -8.08 -16.52
C GLN A 45 -9.43 -6.75 -15.89
N ALA A 46 -9.02 -6.77 -14.62
CA ALA A 46 -8.67 -5.55 -13.93
C ALA A 46 -7.49 -4.87 -14.59
N ASP A 47 -6.46 -5.65 -14.91
CA ASP A 47 -5.25 -5.11 -15.48
C ASP A 47 -5.54 -4.48 -16.84
N GLU A 48 -6.32 -5.12 -17.67
CA GLU A 48 -6.65 -4.60 -18.99
C GLU A 48 -7.45 -3.32 -18.88
N TYR A 49 -8.42 -3.30 -18.01
CA TYR A 49 -9.25 -2.12 -17.84
C TYR A 49 -8.42 -0.93 -17.38
N ILE A 50 -7.59 -1.14 -16.38
CA ILE A 50 -6.80 -0.08 -15.80
C ILE A 50 -5.76 0.43 -16.81
N THR A 51 -5.12 -0.47 -17.53
CA THR A 51 -4.13 -0.06 -18.51
C THR A 51 -4.78 0.76 -19.61
N LYS A 52 -5.99 0.40 -19.99
CA LYS A 52 -6.66 1.11 -21.06
C LYS A 52 -7.23 2.45 -20.61
N ASN A 53 -7.81 2.49 -19.44
CA ASN A 53 -8.53 3.68 -19.00
C ASN A 53 -7.74 4.59 -18.06
N HIS A 54 -6.69 4.07 -17.46
CA HIS A 54 -5.86 4.85 -16.53
C HIS A 54 -4.37 4.61 -16.85
N PRO A 55 -3.96 4.87 -18.09
CA PRO A 55 -2.58 4.52 -18.49
C PRO A 55 -1.49 5.28 -17.75
N ALA A 56 -1.80 6.44 -17.23
CA ALA A 56 -0.79 7.21 -16.51
C ALA A 56 -0.81 6.98 -15.00
N LEU A 57 -1.71 6.13 -14.53
CA LEU A 57 -1.83 5.92 -13.11
C LEU A 57 -0.72 5.00 -12.63
N ALA A 58 0.01 5.43 -11.61
CA ALA A 58 1.09 4.64 -11.07
C ALA A 58 0.54 3.67 -10.04
N MET A 59 0.86 2.39 -10.18
CA MET A 59 0.43 1.39 -9.24
C MET A 59 1.57 0.46 -8.92
N GLU A 60 1.58 -0.07 -7.71
CA GLU A 60 2.51 -1.10 -7.33
C GLU A 60 1.80 -2.43 -7.48
N LYS A 61 2.15 -3.19 -8.49
CA LYS A 61 1.57 -4.51 -8.67
C LYS A 61 2.34 -5.50 -7.85
N ILE A 62 1.68 -6.20 -6.98
CA ILE A 62 2.34 -7.09 -6.03
C ILE A 62 1.77 -8.48 -6.14
N ASP A 63 2.65 -9.45 -6.36
CA ASP A 63 2.26 -10.85 -6.38
C ASP A 63 2.35 -11.32 -4.93
N ILE A 64 1.23 -11.78 -4.38
CA ILE A 64 1.18 -12.12 -2.98
C ILE A 64 2.01 -13.35 -2.63
N TYR A 65 2.41 -14.13 -3.63
CA TYR A 65 3.22 -15.30 -3.38
C TYR A 65 4.71 -15.05 -3.56
N LYS A 66 5.09 -13.83 -3.89
CA LYS A 66 6.50 -13.49 -3.98
C LYS A 66 6.98 -12.90 -2.66
N PRO A 67 8.28 -12.92 -2.42
CA PRO A 67 8.80 -12.41 -1.15
C PRO A 67 8.33 -11.00 -0.85
N GLY A 68 7.84 -10.82 0.34
CA GLY A 68 7.33 -9.52 0.77
C GLY A 68 5.90 -9.24 0.35
N GLY A 69 5.39 -9.97 -0.64
CA GLY A 69 4.05 -9.68 -1.14
C GLY A 69 2.97 -10.03 -0.14
N MET A 70 3.07 -11.19 0.45
CA MET A 70 2.08 -11.62 1.43
C MET A 70 2.10 -10.70 2.66
N TYR A 71 3.25 -10.21 3.03
CA TYR A 71 3.37 -9.32 4.16
C TYR A 71 2.57 -8.04 3.91
N LEU A 72 2.75 -7.42 2.74
CA LEU A 72 2.03 -6.20 2.43
C LEU A 72 0.54 -6.45 2.25
N PHE A 73 0.19 -7.59 1.69
CA PHE A 73 -1.20 -7.98 1.51
C PHE A 73 -1.88 -8.05 2.89
N LYS A 74 -1.21 -8.66 3.85
CA LYS A 74 -1.75 -8.75 5.19
C LYS A 74 -1.82 -7.40 5.87
N LYS A 75 -0.88 -6.52 5.56
CA LYS A 75 -0.92 -5.18 6.13
C LYS A 75 -2.15 -4.41 5.62
N CYS A 76 -2.49 -4.59 4.36
CA CYS A 76 -3.70 -3.97 3.84
C CYS A 76 -4.92 -4.55 4.53
N ALA A 77 -4.96 -5.87 4.70
CA ALA A 77 -6.08 -6.50 5.38
C ALA A 77 -6.23 -6.01 6.81
N GLU A 78 -5.13 -5.80 7.48
CA GLU A 78 -5.18 -5.29 8.85
C GLU A 78 -5.64 -3.84 8.89
N LYS A 79 -5.19 -3.04 7.96
CA LYS A 79 -5.56 -1.64 7.94
C LYS A 79 -7.06 -1.48 7.81
N PHE A 80 -7.70 -2.31 7.01
CA PHE A 80 -9.12 -2.19 6.77
C PHE A 80 -9.93 -3.24 7.54
N LYS A 81 -9.28 -3.94 8.45
CA LYS A 81 -9.94 -4.90 9.34
C LYS A 81 -10.73 -5.95 8.58
N LEU A 82 -10.13 -6.48 7.54
CA LEU A 82 -10.80 -7.44 6.70
C LEU A 82 -10.81 -8.86 7.27
N GLY A 83 -9.95 -9.12 8.24
CA GLY A 83 -9.92 -10.42 8.89
C GLY A 83 -9.51 -11.50 7.92
N ARG A 84 -10.23 -12.60 7.89
CA ARG A 84 -9.90 -13.67 7.01
C ARG A 84 -10.61 -13.56 5.67
N ASN A 85 -11.49 -12.59 5.54
CA ASN A 85 -12.23 -12.44 4.30
C ASN A 85 -11.43 -11.57 3.35
N ILE A 86 -10.31 -12.07 2.90
CA ILE A 86 -9.51 -11.32 1.95
C ILE A 86 -9.33 -12.16 0.71
N GLY A 87 -9.35 -11.52 -0.41
CA GLY A 87 -9.19 -12.20 -1.68
C GLY A 87 -8.52 -11.29 -2.68
N THR A 88 -8.30 -11.78 -3.86
CA THR A 88 -7.65 -11.03 -4.92
C THR A 88 -8.58 -10.89 -6.11
N PRO A 89 -8.41 -9.87 -6.89
CA PRO A 89 -7.45 -8.78 -6.69
C PRO A 89 -7.88 -7.88 -5.53
N LEU A 90 -6.94 -7.36 -4.79
CA LEU A 90 -7.21 -6.44 -3.72
C LEU A 90 -6.45 -5.16 -4.01
N PHE A 91 -7.13 -4.03 -3.98
CA PHE A 91 -6.48 -2.75 -4.20
C PHE A 91 -6.49 -1.98 -2.89
N CYS A 92 -5.32 -1.56 -2.44
CA CYS A 92 -5.21 -0.69 -1.28
C CYS A 92 -4.93 0.70 -1.80
N MET A 93 -5.85 1.63 -1.57
CA MET A 93 -5.79 2.96 -2.16
C MET A 93 -5.93 4.02 -1.09
N GLY A 94 -4.88 4.23 -0.34
CA GLY A 94 -4.90 5.24 0.73
C GLY A 94 -5.85 4.82 1.83
N ASP A 95 -6.90 5.57 2.01
CA ASP A 95 -7.87 5.28 3.06
C ASP A 95 -9.01 4.39 2.59
N ASP A 96 -8.91 3.86 1.40
CA ASP A 96 -9.96 3.01 0.84
C ASP A 96 -9.37 1.73 0.28
N TYR A 97 -10.22 0.75 0.03
CA TYR A 97 -9.79 -0.48 -0.60
C TYR A 97 -10.88 -0.99 -1.52
N ILE A 98 -10.50 -1.83 -2.47
CA ILE A 98 -11.43 -2.51 -3.35
C ILE A 98 -11.02 -3.96 -3.40
N MET A 99 -11.94 -4.87 -3.11
CA MET A 99 -11.64 -6.28 -3.16
C MET A 99 -12.48 -6.94 -4.22
N GLY A 100 -11.85 -7.60 -5.17
CA GLY A 100 -12.54 -8.21 -6.29
C GLY A 100 -12.70 -7.26 -7.45
N TRP A 101 -13.12 -7.79 -8.58
CA TRP A 101 -13.33 -6.96 -9.76
C TRP A 101 -14.73 -7.23 -10.29
N SER A 102 -15.50 -6.18 -10.40
CA SER A 102 -16.88 -6.25 -10.88
C SER A 102 -17.21 -4.91 -11.48
N ASP A 103 -18.38 -4.76 -12.07
CA ASP A 103 -18.79 -3.48 -12.64
C ASP A 103 -18.85 -2.42 -11.55
N GLU A 104 -19.33 -2.78 -10.39
CA GLU A 104 -19.42 -1.86 -9.30
C GLU A 104 -18.04 -1.45 -8.80
N ASN A 105 -17.14 -2.42 -8.66
CA ASN A 105 -15.80 -2.13 -8.20
C ASN A 105 -15.01 -1.33 -9.24
N GLN A 106 -15.31 -1.52 -10.52
CA GLN A 106 -14.71 -0.77 -11.56
C GLN A 106 -15.08 0.72 -11.42
N LYS A 107 -16.33 1.00 -11.10
CA LYS A 107 -16.75 2.38 -10.90
C LYS A 107 -16.06 2.95 -9.67
N ARG A 108 -15.98 2.19 -8.60
CA ARG A 108 -15.31 2.67 -7.41
C ARG A 108 -13.83 2.94 -7.70
N PHE A 109 -13.21 2.10 -8.50
CA PHE A 109 -11.81 2.30 -8.85
C PHE A 109 -11.66 3.63 -9.61
N ASP A 110 -12.56 3.90 -10.54
CA ASP A 110 -12.49 5.15 -11.31
C ASP A 110 -12.62 6.35 -10.38
N GLU A 111 -13.52 6.29 -9.43
CA GLU A 111 -13.71 7.39 -8.49
C GLU A 111 -12.52 7.57 -7.57
N LEU A 112 -12.06 6.50 -6.98
CA LEU A 112 -10.96 6.60 -6.02
C LEU A 112 -9.64 6.96 -6.68
N SER A 113 -9.45 6.54 -7.91
CA SER A 113 -8.19 6.80 -8.59
C SER A 113 -7.95 8.28 -8.84
N THR A 114 -9.01 9.08 -8.83
CA THR A 114 -8.83 10.51 -9.06
C THR A 114 -7.98 11.13 -7.96
N ASN A 115 -7.95 10.54 -6.79
CA ASN A 115 -7.15 11.07 -5.68
C ASN A 115 -5.67 10.79 -5.87
N PHE A 116 -5.31 9.96 -6.85
CA PHE A 116 -3.93 9.57 -7.07
C PHE A 116 -3.36 10.09 -8.37
N GLN A 117 -4.14 10.80 -9.14
CA GLN A 117 -3.67 11.34 -10.39
C GLN A 117 -3.19 12.74 -10.17
N LYS A 118 -1.96 13.00 -10.40
CA LYS A 118 -1.47 14.35 -10.18
C LYS A 118 -0.66 14.85 -11.32
#